data_9e66a36af5fcb2f9b91ddd55f93a1a22
#
_entry.id   9e66a36af5fcb2f9b91ddd55f93a1a22
#
_cell.length_a   1.000
_cell.length_b   1.000
_cell.length_c   1.000
_cell.angle_alpha   90.00
_cell.angle_beta   90.00
_cell.angle_gamma   90.00
#
_symmetry.space_group_name_H-M   'P 1'
#
loop_
_entity.id
_entity.type
_entity.pdbx_description
1 polymer ?
#
loop_
_entity_poly.entity_id
_entity_poly.type
_entity_poly.pdbx_seq_one_letter_code
_entity_poly.pdbx_strand_id
1 'polypeptide(L)'
;MPSNLPDLSTLCDILIVGAGPAGTAAAITAVRQGLNVTIIDKAVFPRDKCCGDGLTTLALRELEKLRFDPATVPSWTDIDAAWLRSPSGRELRLPMPNNGKFAAVTPRVELDNALVIQARSEGVTIVEDCTYESMAVNSESVCVSVNLKNTPQQITASWVIAADGMWSPVRKSLGLSESGYLGEWHAFRQYANNVTGVANERLIVWFEKDLLPGYAWSFPLPNNRVNIGFGVVRDGKRRIQDMKDVWTDLLQRPHVVEALGPDFVMEDRHTAWPIPARIDEAITGSGRVLFVGDAAMATDT
;
A
#
# COMPACT_ATOMS: atom_id res chain seq x y z
N MET A 1 -29.55 14.85 -18.96
CA MET A 1 -29.13 13.74 -19.83
C MET A 1 -29.04 12.51 -18.96
N PRO A 2 -29.56 11.33 -19.34
CA PRO A 2 -29.40 10.13 -18.57
C PRO A 2 -27.90 9.84 -18.50
N SER A 3 -27.35 9.67 -17.27
CA SER A 3 -25.96 9.28 -17.06
C SER A 3 -25.79 7.87 -17.63
N ASN A 4 -24.98 7.72 -18.68
CA ASN A 4 -24.53 6.42 -19.18
C ASN A 4 -23.57 5.78 -18.14
N LEU A 5 -24.11 5.41 -16.98
CA LEU A 5 -23.38 4.58 -16.02
C LEU A 5 -23.31 3.15 -16.59
N PRO A 6 -22.19 2.44 -16.43
CA PRO A 6 -22.12 1.05 -16.83
C PRO A 6 -23.14 0.24 -16.03
N ASP A 7 -23.84 -0.66 -16.70
CA ASP A 7 -24.72 -1.63 -16.05
C ASP A 7 -23.84 -2.69 -15.37
N LEU A 8 -23.85 -2.70 -14.06
CA LEU A 8 -23.07 -3.64 -13.22
C LEU A 8 -23.87 -4.92 -12.90
N SER A 9 -25.06 -5.08 -13.46
CA SER A 9 -25.95 -6.22 -13.16
C SER A 9 -25.45 -7.57 -13.71
N THR A 10 -24.34 -7.58 -14.46
CA THR A 10 -23.76 -8.81 -15.00
C THR A 10 -23.10 -9.64 -13.92
N LEU A 11 -23.43 -10.95 -13.87
CA LEU A 11 -22.77 -11.92 -13.02
C LEU A 11 -21.28 -12.00 -13.36
N CYS A 12 -20.39 -11.85 -12.36
CA CYS A 12 -18.96 -12.11 -12.50
C CYS A 12 -18.55 -13.32 -11.63
N ASP A 13 -17.47 -13.98 -12.01
CA ASP A 13 -16.94 -15.09 -11.19
C ASP A 13 -16.36 -14.54 -9.89
N ILE A 14 -15.59 -13.44 -9.99
CA ILE A 14 -14.94 -12.80 -8.84
C ILE A 14 -15.22 -11.29 -8.87
N LEU A 15 -15.78 -10.78 -7.78
CA LEU A 15 -15.78 -9.35 -7.47
C LEU A 15 -14.63 -9.04 -6.47
N ILE A 16 -13.81 -8.08 -6.80
CA ILE A 16 -12.73 -7.59 -5.93
C ILE A 16 -13.08 -6.21 -5.42
N VAL A 17 -13.02 -6.01 -4.11
CA VAL A 17 -13.22 -4.70 -3.47
C VAL A 17 -11.87 -4.09 -3.14
N GLY A 18 -11.45 -3.07 -3.89
CA GLY A 18 -10.17 -2.37 -3.78
C GLY A 18 -9.20 -2.69 -4.92
N ALA A 19 -8.76 -1.64 -5.63
CA ALA A 19 -7.82 -1.70 -6.75
C ALA A 19 -6.37 -1.35 -6.35
N GLY A 20 -6.00 -1.56 -5.10
CA GLY A 20 -4.60 -1.50 -4.64
C GLY A 20 -3.79 -2.70 -5.16
N PRO A 21 -2.47 -2.79 -4.84
CA PRO A 21 -1.60 -3.85 -5.36
C PRO A 21 -2.11 -5.26 -5.10
N ALA A 22 -2.68 -5.54 -3.92
CA ALA A 22 -3.22 -6.85 -3.60
C ALA A 22 -4.45 -7.20 -4.47
N GLY A 23 -5.36 -6.23 -4.70
CA GLY A 23 -6.55 -6.42 -5.52
C GLY A 23 -6.22 -6.57 -6.99
N THR A 24 -5.35 -5.74 -7.53
CA THR A 24 -4.92 -5.82 -8.93
C THR A 24 -4.12 -7.11 -9.21
N ALA A 25 -3.25 -7.52 -8.28
CA ALA A 25 -2.52 -8.79 -8.40
C ALA A 25 -3.47 -10.00 -8.40
N ALA A 26 -4.46 -10.01 -7.50
CA ALA A 26 -5.49 -11.05 -7.47
C ALA A 26 -6.30 -11.08 -8.78
N ALA A 27 -6.70 -9.92 -9.30
CA ALA A 27 -7.47 -9.80 -10.52
C ALA A 27 -6.71 -10.31 -11.75
N ILE A 28 -5.47 -9.84 -11.95
CA ILE A 28 -4.60 -10.25 -13.05
C ILE A 28 -4.40 -11.78 -13.02
N THR A 29 -4.15 -12.32 -11.83
CA THR A 29 -3.96 -13.77 -11.67
C THR A 29 -5.23 -14.53 -12.03
N ALA A 30 -6.39 -14.08 -11.61
CA ALA A 30 -7.68 -14.73 -11.84
C ALA A 30 -8.10 -14.67 -13.34
N VAL A 31 -7.94 -13.52 -13.99
CA VAL A 31 -8.25 -13.35 -15.42
C VAL A 31 -7.37 -14.26 -16.27
N ARG A 32 -6.09 -14.43 -15.93
CA ARG A 32 -5.18 -15.37 -16.61
C ARG A 32 -5.59 -16.85 -16.49
N GLN A 33 -6.46 -17.17 -15.52
CA GLN A 33 -7.09 -18.48 -15.38
C GLN A 33 -8.44 -18.57 -16.11
N GLY A 34 -8.83 -17.53 -16.86
CA GLY A 34 -10.06 -17.51 -17.64
C GLY A 34 -11.31 -17.10 -16.87
N LEU A 35 -11.17 -16.53 -15.65
CA LEU A 35 -12.29 -16.07 -14.85
C LEU A 35 -12.71 -14.67 -15.25
N ASN A 36 -14.03 -14.40 -15.16
CA ASN A 36 -14.58 -13.05 -15.31
C ASN A 36 -14.45 -12.27 -14.03
N VAL A 37 -13.62 -11.21 -14.04
CA VAL A 37 -13.25 -10.46 -12.84
C VAL A 37 -13.67 -9.00 -12.96
N THR A 38 -14.35 -8.52 -11.93
CA THR A 38 -14.67 -7.09 -11.75
C THR A 38 -13.98 -6.58 -10.48
N ILE A 39 -13.29 -5.44 -10.58
CA ILE A 39 -12.80 -4.67 -9.43
C ILE A 39 -13.68 -3.44 -9.25
N ILE A 40 -14.03 -3.13 -8.02
CA ILE A 40 -14.58 -1.83 -7.62
C ILE A 40 -13.58 -1.10 -6.70
N ASP A 41 -13.44 0.20 -6.87
CA ASP A 41 -12.69 1.05 -5.94
C ASP A 41 -13.41 2.38 -5.74
N LYS A 42 -13.44 2.86 -4.50
CA LYS A 42 -14.02 4.17 -4.15
C LYS A 42 -13.23 5.36 -4.69
N ALA A 43 -11.97 5.15 -5.04
CA ALA A 43 -11.10 6.18 -5.60
C ALA A 43 -11.16 6.17 -7.14
N VAL A 44 -10.70 7.29 -7.71
CA VAL A 44 -10.34 7.42 -9.13
C VAL A 44 -8.82 7.42 -9.22
N PHE A 45 -8.25 6.65 -10.12
CA PHE A 45 -6.79 6.55 -10.30
C PHE A 45 -6.29 7.57 -11.35
N PRO A 46 -5.05 8.12 -11.16
CA PRO A 46 -4.11 7.84 -10.08
C PRO A 46 -4.52 8.44 -8.74
N ARG A 47 -4.26 7.73 -7.63
CA ARG A 47 -4.49 8.21 -6.28
C ARG A 47 -3.32 7.90 -5.36
N ASP A 48 -3.01 8.78 -4.39
CA ASP A 48 -1.99 8.50 -3.39
C ASP A 48 -2.49 7.53 -2.31
N LYS A 49 -1.55 6.82 -1.71
CA LYS A 49 -1.75 5.95 -0.55
C LYS A 49 -0.53 6.04 0.34
N CYS A 50 -0.72 6.32 1.63
CA CYS A 50 0.37 6.37 2.60
C CYS A 50 1.19 5.07 2.60
N CYS A 51 2.48 5.18 2.30
CA CYS A 51 3.44 4.09 2.19
C CYS A 51 4.86 4.66 2.24
N GLY A 52 5.86 3.85 2.63
CA GLY A 52 7.28 4.18 2.47
C GLY A 52 7.79 4.06 1.03
N ASP A 53 6.97 3.56 0.10
CA ASP A 53 7.27 3.40 -1.33
C ASP A 53 8.40 2.39 -1.65
N GLY A 54 9.00 1.77 -0.65
CA GLY A 54 10.02 0.74 -0.84
C GLY A 54 9.42 -0.60 -1.25
N LEU A 55 10.01 -1.23 -2.24
CA LEU A 55 9.70 -2.59 -2.69
C LEU A 55 10.79 -3.54 -2.26
N THR A 56 10.42 -4.56 -1.50
CA THR A 56 11.31 -5.64 -1.09
C THR A 56 11.53 -6.63 -2.22
N THR A 57 12.51 -7.51 -2.06
CA THR A 57 12.76 -8.60 -3.02
C THR A 57 11.52 -9.45 -3.27
N LEU A 58 10.74 -9.77 -2.24
CA LEU A 58 9.51 -10.56 -2.41
C LEU A 58 8.48 -9.80 -3.24
N ALA A 59 8.28 -8.51 -2.98
CA ALA A 59 7.38 -7.68 -3.79
C ALA A 59 7.80 -7.65 -5.26
N LEU A 60 9.11 -7.52 -5.55
CA LEU A 60 9.63 -7.56 -6.92
C LEU A 60 9.38 -8.90 -7.59
N ARG A 61 9.54 -10.04 -6.88
CA ARG A 61 9.25 -11.38 -7.43
C ARG A 61 7.75 -11.55 -7.74
N GLU A 62 6.86 -10.97 -6.93
CA GLU A 62 5.43 -11.00 -7.25
C GLU A 62 5.11 -10.13 -8.47
N LEU A 63 5.73 -8.95 -8.61
CA LEU A 63 5.58 -8.12 -9.82
C LEU A 63 6.12 -8.84 -11.07
N GLU A 64 7.24 -9.56 -10.99
CA GLU A 64 7.77 -10.39 -12.09
C GLU A 64 6.79 -11.50 -12.49
N LYS A 65 6.15 -12.19 -11.52
CA LYS A 65 5.11 -13.19 -11.83
C LYS A 65 3.90 -12.56 -12.54
N LEU A 66 3.58 -11.34 -12.19
CA LEU A 66 2.56 -10.55 -12.89
C LEU A 66 3.04 -10.05 -14.26
N ARG A 67 4.30 -10.27 -14.64
CA ARG A 67 4.92 -9.69 -15.84
C ARG A 67 4.78 -8.18 -15.89
N PHE A 68 4.88 -7.56 -14.73
CA PHE A 68 4.83 -6.11 -14.60
C PHE A 68 6.09 -5.49 -15.22
N ASP A 69 5.90 -4.47 -16.03
CA ASP A 69 7.01 -3.72 -16.63
C ASP A 69 7.31 -2.45 -15.82
N PRO A 70 8.45 -2.41 -15.07
CA PRO A 70 8.85 -1.24 -14.31
C PRO A 70 9.00 0.03 -15.15
N ALA A 71 9.28 -0.08 -16.46
CA ALA A 71 9.40 1.06 -17.34
C ALA A 71 8.10 1.85 -17.52
N THR A 72 6.96 1.28 -17.12
CA THR A 72 5.66 1.97 -17.12
C THR A 72 5.49 2.95 -15.95
N VAL A 73 6.44 2.95 -15.00
CA VAL A 73 6.42 3.81 -13.81
C VAL A 73 7.53 4.88 -13.92
N PRO A 74 7.20 6.16 -14.12
CA PRO A 74 8.20 7.21 -14.37
C PRO A 74 9.22 7.41 -13.25
N SER A 75 8.77 7.27 -11.98
CA SER A 75 9.64 7.46 -10.81
C SER A 75 10.22 6.16 -10.25
N TRP A 76 10.27 5.08 -11.05
CA TRP A 76 10.89 3.85 -10.62
C TRP A 76 12.38 4.02 -10.39
N THR A 77 12.85 3.70 -9.18
CA THR A 77 14.26 3.81 -8.79
C THR A 77 14.77 2.46 -8.32
N ASP A 78 15.69 1.84 -9.07
CA ASP A 78 16.38 0.63 -8.65
C ASP A 78 17.38 0.95 -7.52
N ILE A 79 17.46 0.09 -6.52
CA ILE A 79 18.35 0.26 -5.39
C ILE A 79 19.48 -0.76 -5.45
N ASP A 80 20.72 -0.28 -5.42
CA ASP A 80 21.94 -1.10 -5.46
C ASP A 80 22.48 -1.46 -4.07
N ALA A 81 22.10 -0.72 -3.04
CA ALA A 81 22.51 -0.96 -1.66
C ALA A 81 21.53 -0.35 -0.66
N ALA A 82 21.36 -0.99 0.48
CA ALA A 82 20.76 -0.39 1.67
C ALA A 82 21.85 0.13 2.61
N TRP A 83 21.65 1.32 3.16
CA TRP A 83 22.51 1.95 4.14
C TRP A 83 21.82 1.93 5.49
N LEU A 84 22.39 1.18 6.43
CA LEU A 84 21.81 1.00 7.76
C LEU A 84 22.63 1.77 8.79
N ARG A 85 21.96 2.49 9.69
CA ARG A 85 22.60 3.14 10.83
C ARG A 85 22.05 2.57 12.12
N SER A 86 22.95 2.05 12.94
CA SER A 86 22.61 1.48 14.26
C SER A 86 22.33 2.58 15.30
N PRO A 87 21.69 2.25 16.45
CA PRO A 87 21.47 3.19 17.54
C PRO A 87 22.76 3.80 18.13
N SER A 88 23.91 3.15 17.94
CA SER A 88 25.23 3.66 18.36
C SER A 88 25.87 4.59 17.32
N GLY A 89 25.22 4.83 16.19
CA GLY A 89 25.73 5.65 15.09
C GLY A 89 26.65 4.91 14.10
N ARG A 90 26.83 3.59 14.26
CA ARG A 90 27.61 2.81 13.30
C ARG A 90 26.82 2.61 12.02
N GLU A 91 27.45 2.91 10.89
CA GLU A 91 26.87 2.73 9.56
C GLU A 91 27.36 1.44 8.89
N LEU A 92 26.48 0.83 8.12
CA LEU A 92 26.74 -0.37 7.34
C LEU A 92 26.09 -0.22 5.96
N ARG A 93 26.88 -0.43 4.92
CA ARG A 93 26.38 -0.59 3.55
C ARG A 93 26.12 -2.06 3.27
N LEU A 94 24.90 -2.41 2.91
CA LEU A 94 24.50 -3.74 2.45
C LEU A 94 24.27 -3.67 0.93
N PRO A 95 25.25 -4.11 0.11
CA PRO A 95 25.07 -4.13 -1.34
C PRO A 95 24.02 -5.16 -1.73
N MET A 96 23.19 -4.83 -2.73
CA MET A 96 22.30 -5.80 -3.34
C MET A 96 23.12 -6.74 -4.25
N PRO A 97 22.69 -7.99 -4.42
CA PRO A 97 23.30 -8.88 -5.40
C PRO A 97 23.25 -8.29 -6.81
N ASN A 98 24.26 -8.58 -7.63
CA ASN A 98 24.39 -8.03 -8.99
C ASN A 98 23.73 -8.89 -10.09
N ASN A 99 23.04 -9.96 -9.70
CA ASN A 99 22.41 -10.93 -10.61
C ASN A 99 20.88 -10.75 -10.72
N GLY A 100 20.38 -9.56 -10.48
CA GLY A 100 18.95 -9.24 -10.58
C GLY A 100 18.59 -7.95 -9.87
N LYS A 101 17.29 -7.69 -9.75
CA LYS A 101 16.71 -6.58 -8.97
C LYS A 101 16.23 -7.11 -7.62
N PHE A 102 16.65 -6.51 -6.53
CA PHE A 102 16.37 -6.98 -5.18
C PHE A 102 15.69 -5.94 -4.30
N ALA A 103 15.76 -4.68 -4.68
CA ALA A 103 15.02 -3.60 -4.05
C ALA A 103 14.75 -2.48 -5.08
N ALA A 104 13.63 -1.80 -4.92
CA ALA A 104 13.29 -0.61 -5.68
C ALA A 104 12.47 0.36 -4.83
N VAL A 105 12.38 1.61 -5.26
CA VAL A 105 11.51 2.63 -4.69
C VAL A 105 10.62 3.18 -5.78
N THR A 106 9.33 3.32 -5.49
CA THR A 106 8.37 3.90 -6.42
C THR A 106 7.15 4.46 -5.67
N PRO A 107 6.72 5.70 -5.98
CA PRO A 107 5.53 6.27 -5.35
C PRO A 107 4.29 5.42 -5.61
N ARG A 108 3.48 5.19 -4.58
CA ARG A 108 2.24 4.41 -4.68
C ARG A 108 1.25 5.00 -5.68
N VAL A 109 1.24 6.31 -5.87
CA VAL A 109 0.38 6.97 -6.86
C VAL A 109 0.68 6.47 -8.28
N GLU A 110 1.95 6.21 -8.60
CA GLU A 110 2.38 5.74 -9.91
C GLU A 110 2.26 4.22 -10.02
N LEU A 111 2.77 3.47 -9.03
CA LEU A 111 2.73 2.01 -9.02
C LEU A 111 1.29 1.47 -9.08
N ASP A 112 0.41 1.99 -8.21
CA ASP A 112 -0.97 1.53 -8.15
C ASP A 112 -1.69 1.82 -9.47
N ASN A 113 -1.45 3.01 -10.07
CA ASN A 113 -2.02 3.35 -11.37
C ASN A 113 -1.50 2.46 -12.51
N ALA A 114 -0.21 2.15 -12.53
CA ALA A 114 0.37 1.25 -13.54
C ALA A 114 -0.21 -0.17 -13.43
N LEU A 115 -0.40 -0.68 -12.21
CA LEU A 115 -1.05 -1.98 -11.98
C LEU A 115 -2.53 -1.97 -12.41
N VAL A 116 -3.26 -0.87 -12.19
CA VAL A 116 -4.65 -0.70 -12.68
C VAL A 116 -4.69 -0.70 -14.20
N ILE A 117 -3.77 0.01 -14.85
CA ILE A 117 -3.68 0.03 -16.33
C ILE A 117 -3.37 -1.37 -16.85
N GLN A 118 -2.42 -2.09 -16.26
CA GLN A 118 -2.11 -3.46 -16.64
C GLN A 118 -3.32 -4.38 -16.47
N ALA A 119 -4.00 -4.33 -15.33
CA ALA A 119 -5.18 -5.16 -15.08
C ALA A 119 -6.27 -4.93 -16.14
N ARG A 120 -6.53 -3.67 -16.51
CA ARG A 120 -7.46 -3.32 -17.60
C ARG A 120 -7.01 -3.91 -18.94
N SER A 121 -5.73 -3.82 -19.27
CA SER A 121 -5.18 -4.36 -20.52
C SER A 121 -5.29 -5.89 -20.63
N GLU A 122 -5.37 -6.57 -19.49
CA GLU A 122 -5.55 -8.03 -19.40
C GLU A 122 -7.03 -8.45 -19.34
N GLY A 123 -7.97 -7.51 -19.45
CA GLY A 123 -9.39 -7.78 -19.52
C GLY A 123 -10.18 -7.69 -18.21
N VAL A 124 -9.54 -7.17 -17.14
CA VAL A 124 -10.24 -6.91 -15.86
C VAL A 124 -11.18 -5.71 -16.03
N THR A 125 -12.44 -5.85 -15.66
CA THR A 125 -13.36 -4.73 -15.54
C THR A 125 -13.07 -3.97 -14.26
N ILE A 126 -12.69 -2.68 -14.34
CA ILE A 126 -12.39 -1.84 -13.16
C ILE A 126 -13.34 -0.66 -13.14
N VAL A 127 -14.13 -0.58 -12.06
CA VAL A 127 -15.13 0.44 -11.81
C VAL A 127 -14.64 1.35 -10.68
N GLU A 128 -14.24 2.55 -11.04
CA GLU A 128 -13.79 3.61 -10.13
C GLU A 128 -14.97 4.45 -9.64
N ASP A 129 -14.75 5.24 -8.57
CA ASP A 129 -15.80 6.03 -7.89
C ASP A 129 -17.01 5.15 -7.51
N CYS A 130 -16.70 3.91 -7.08
CA CYS A 130 -17.65 2.88 -6.71
C CYS A 130 -17.36 2.39 -5.28
N THR A 131 -18.23 2.79 -4.35
CA THR A 131 -18.08 2.48 -2.94
C THR A 131 -18.87 1.22 -2.58
N TYR A 132 -18.21 0.26 -1.93
CA TYR A 132 -18.88 -0.88 -1.28
C TYR A 132 -19.75 -0.39 -0.11
N GLU A 133 -20.97 -0.90 0.00
CA GLU A 133 -21.90 -0.56 1.09
C GLU A 133 -22.21 -1.78 1.98
N SER A 134 -22.64 -2.88 1.37
CA SER A 134 -23.01 -4.10 2.09
C SER A 134 -23.01 -5.31 1.18
N MET A 135 -23.18 -6.51 1.75
CA MET A 135 -23.37 -7.72 0.97
C MET A 135 -24.30 -8.71 1.66
N ALA A 136 -24.91 -9.57 0.85
CA ALA A 136 -25.61 -10.77 1.28
C ALA A 136 -24.93 -12.00 0.67
N VAL A 137 -24.50 -12.92 1.51
CA VAL A 137 -23.83 -14.18 1.12
C VAL A 137 -24.82 -15.33 1.20
N ASN A 138 -24.93 -16.12 0.14
CA ASN A 138 -25.72 -17.36 0.13
C ASN A 138 -24.82 -18.55 -0.29
N SER A 139 -25.41 -19.73 -0.48
CA SER A 139 -24.66 -20.94 -0.82
C SER A 139 -24.03 -20.90 -2.22
N GLU A 140 -24.54 -20.09 -3.14
CA GLU A 140 -24.14 -20.10 -4.55
C GLU A 140 -23.44 -18.82 -4.98
N SER A 141 -23.77 -17.69 -4.36
CA SER A 141 -23.29 -16.37 -4.77
C SER A 141 -23.21 -15.38 -3.62
N VAL A 142 -22.66 -14.22 -3.94
CA VAL A 142 -22.66 -13.02 -3.09
C VAL A 142 -23.30 -11.89 -3.87
N CYS A 143 -24.33 -11.27 -3.30
CA CYS A 143 -24.93 -10.04 -3.82
C CYS A 143 -24.34 -8.86 -3.06
N VAL A 144 -23.62 -7.98 -3.75
CA VAL A 144 -22.94 -6.81 -3.18
C VAL A 144 -23.66 -5.54 -3.58
N SER A 145 -24.09 -4.77 -2.59
CA SER A 145 -24.64 -3.43 -2.78
C SER A 145 -23.51 -2.42 -2.84
N VAL A 146 -23.52 -1.57 -3.85
CA VAL A 146 -22.50 -0.57 -4.11
C VAL A 146 -23.14 0.78 -4.40
N ASN A 147 -22.38 1.85 -4.21
CA ASN A 147 -22.75 3.20 -4.64
C ASN A 147 -21.79 3.65 -5.75
N LEU A 148 -22.26 3.69 -6.98
CA LEU A 148 -21.52 4.16 -8.14
C LEU A 148 -21.89 5.61 -8.45
N LYS A 149 -20.98 6.54 -8.21
CA LYS A 149 -21.21 7.98 -8.47
C LYS A 149 -22.52 8.49 -7.88
N ASN A 150 -22.78 8.18 -6.61
CA ASN A 150 -24.00 8.47 -5.88
C ASN A 150 -25.28 7.75 -6.41
N THR A 151 -25.11 6.69 -7.17
CA THR A 151 -26.22 5.86 -7.65
C THR A 151 -26.11 4.46 -7.06
N PRO A 152 -27.08 4.00 -6.24
CA PRO A 152 -27.10 2.64 -5.71
C PRO A 152 -27.22 1.61 -6.84
N GLN A 153 -26.37 0.58 -6.79
CA GLN A 153 -26.40 -0.56 -7.71
C GLN A 153 -26.12 -1.86 -6.96
N GLN A 154 -26.30 -2.99 -7.62
CA GLN A 154 -25.98 -4.32 -7.11
C GLN A 154 -25.11 -5.08 -8.11
N ILE A 155 -24.13 -5.83 -7.57
CA ILE A 155 -23.26 -6.72 -8.32
C ILE A 155 -23.42 -8.11 -7.73
N THR A 156 -23.66 -9.11 -8.57
CA THR A 156 -23.67 -10.51 -8.15
C THR A 156 -22.39 -11.20 -8.58
N ALA A 157 -21.73 -11.89 -7.65
CA ALA A 157 -20.50 -12.62 -7.92
C ALA A 157 -20.54 -14.02 -7.30
N SER A 158 -19.81 -14.97 -7.88
CA SER A 158 -19.61 -16.28 -7.25
C SER A 158 -18.74 -16.19 -6.01
N TRP A 159 -17.73 -15.33 -6.05
CA TRP A 159 -16.80 -15.07 -4.94
C TRP A 159 -16.51 -13.58 -4.80
N VAL A 160 -16.20 -13.15 -3.58
CA VAL A 160 -15.67 -11.80 -3.28
C VAL A 160 -14.28 -11.89 -2.74
N ILE A 161 -13.37 -11.05 -3.24
CA ILE A 161 -12.04 -10.82 -2.66
C ILE A 161 -12.01 -9.42 -2.07
N ALA A 162 -11.87 -9.32 -0.77
CA ALA A 162 -11.69 -8.09 -0.04
C ALA A 162 -10.21 -7.66 -0.06
N ALA A 163 -9.90 -6.62 -0.82
CA ALA A 163 -8.60 -5.96 -0.94
C ALA A 163 -8.69 -4.47 -0.53
N ASP A 164 -9.64 -4.17 0.34
CA ASP A 164 -10.13 -2.85 0.72
C ASP A 164 -9.33 -2.19 1.85
N GLY A 165 -8.19 -2.79 2.19
CA GLY A 165 -7.17 -2.22 3.06
C GLY A 165 -7.46 -2.36 4.55
N MET A 166 -6.68 -1.65 5.37
CA MET A 166 -6.70 -1.73 6.83
C MET A 166 -8.09 -1.57 7.47
N TRP A 167 -8.90 -0.66 6.95
CA TRP A 167 -10.22 -0.34 7.50
C TRP A 167 -11.37 -1.16 6.88
N SER A 168 -11.07 -2.25 6.22
CA SER A 168 -11.96 -3.10 5.43
C SER A 168 -13.45 -3.04 5.82
N PRO A 169 -14.29 -2.32 5.07
CA PRO A 169 -15.74 -2.36 5.26
C PRO A 169 -16.31 -3.75 5.00
N VAL A 170 -15.69 -4.54 4.12
CA VAL A 170 -16.09 -5.94 3.88
C VAL A 170 -15.89 -6.78 5.14
N ARG A 171 -14.72 -6.70 5.80
CA ARG A 171 -14.46 -7.39 7.07
C ARG A 171 -15.46 -6.97 8.15
N LYS A 172 -15.75 -5.67 8.20
CA LYS A 172 -16.71 -5.11 9.16
C LYS A 172 -18.12 -5.64 8.94
N SER A 173 -18.59 -5.74 7.71
CA SER A 173 -19.94 -6.24 7.40
C SER A 173 -20.13 -7.72 7.73
N LEU A 174 -19.05 -8.50 7.81
CA LEU A 174 -19.05 -9.91 8.25
C LEU A 174 -18.89 -10.07 9.77
N GLY A 175 -18.82 -8.97 10.53
CA GLY A 175 -18.62 -9.03 11.99
C GLY A 175 -17.22 -9.51 12.41
N LEU A 176 -16.24 -9.46 11.49
CA LEU A 176 -14.86 -9.94 11.72
C LEU A 176 -13.88 -8.82 12.11
N SER A 177 -14.37 -7.58 12.24
CA SER A 177 -13.57 -6.45 12.71
C SER A 177 -13.58 -6.36 14.23
N GLU A 178 -12.41 -6.13 14.82
CA GLU A 178 -12.30 -5.82 16.23
C GLU A 178 -12.55 -4.35 16.51
N SER A 179 -13.35 -4.06 17.54
CA SER A 179 -13.58 -2.68 17.97
C SER A 179 -12.31 -2.07 18.53
N GLY A 180 -11.94 -0.89 18.02
CA GLY A 180 -10.74 -0.16 18.48
C GLY A 180 -9.42 -0.72 17.93
N TYR A 181 -9.43 -1.72 17.03
CA TYR A 181 -8.21 -2.19 16.40
C TYR A 181 -7.59 -1.12 15.50
N LEU A 182 -6.32 -0.83 15.72
CA LEU A 182 -5.56 0.23 15.04
C LEU A 182 -4.25 -0.29 14.41
N GLY A 183 -4.12 -1.60 14.23
CA GLY A 183 -2.90 -2.23 13.74
C GLY A 183 -1.81 -2.41 14.80
N GLU A 184 -0.84 -3.25 14.52
CA GLU A 184 0.32 -3.53 15.37
C GLU A 184 1.37 -2.44 15.25
N TRP A 185 1.43 -1.78 14.10
CA TRP A 185 2.38 -0.71 13.82
C TRP A 185 1.70 0.59 13.42
N HIS A 186 2.42 1.68 13.58
CA HIS A 186 2.01 3.01 13.15
C HIS A 186 3.15 3.66 12.39
N ALA A 187 2.88 4.13 11.19
CA ALA A 187 3.85 4.81 10.35
C ALA A 187 3.48 6.28 10.13
N PHE A 188 4.51 7.12 10.05
CA PHE A 188 4.46 8.50 9.57
C PHE A 188 5.32 8.60 8.32
N ARG A 189 4.84 9.34 7.32
CA ARG A 189 5.55 9.55 6.06
C ARG A 189 5.29 10.94 5.51
N GLN A 190 6.30 11.51 4.88
CA GLN A 190 6.22 12.74 4.10
C GLN A 190 7.23 12.67 2.95
N TYR A 191 6.98 13.39 1.87
CA TYR A 191 8.00 13.59 0.86
C TYR A 191 8.82 14.84 1.18
N ALA A 192 10.08 14.86 0.73
CA ALA A 192 10.93 16.05 0.77
C ALA A 192 11.58 16.27 -0.60
N ASN A 193 11.68 17.52 -1.01
CA ASN A 193 12.33 18.00 -2.21
C ASN A 193 13.65 18.73 -1.88
N ASN A 194 14.41 19.08 -2.92
CA ASN A 194 15.69 19.77 -2.81
C ASN A 194 16.71 19.03 -1.92
N VAL A 195 16.63 17.71 -1.91
CA VAL A 195 17.56 16.88 -1.18
C VAL A 195 18.90 16.84 -1.91
N THR A 196 19.93 17.44 -1.30
CA THR A 196 21.28 17.55 -1.84
C THR A 196 22.31 16.69 -1.13
N GLY A 197 21.92 16.10 0.01
CA GLY A 197 22.74 15.17 0.76
C GLY A 197 22.67 13.74 0.19
N VAL A 198 23.34 12.81 0.86
CA VAL A 198 23.47 11.41 0.42
C VAL A 198 22.14 10.66 0.32
N ALA A 199 21.08 11.14 0.95
CA ALA A 199 19.74 10.57 0.88
C ALA A 199 19.12 10.68 -0.52
N ASN A 200 19.62 11.59 -1.39
CA ASN A 200 19.19 11.70 -2.77
C ASN A 200 19.51 10.45 -3.62
N GLU A 201 20.53 9.68 -3.22
CA GLU A 201 21.01 8.51 -3.97
C GLU A 201 20.94 7.21 -3.18
N ARG A 202 20.73 7.30 -1.85
CA ARG A 202 20.83 6.16 -0.95
C ARG A 202 19.50 5.81 -0.32
N LEU A 203 19.14 4.54 -0.37
CA LEU A 203 18.13 4.00 0.50
C LEU A 203 18.73 3.87 1.90
N ILE A 204 18.22 4.66 2.84
CA ILE A 204 18.76 4.74 4.20
C ILE A 204 17.71 4.26 5.21
N VAL A 205 18.15 3.45 6.18
CA VAL A 205 17.36 3.05 7.34
C VAL A 205 18.12 3.41 8.61
N TRP A 206 17.49 4.19 9.46
CA TRP A 206 18.02 4.58 10.78
C TRP A 206 17.31 3.80 11.88
N PHE A 207 18.04 2.92 12.56
CA PHE A 207 17.59 2.29 13.80
C PHE A 207 17.88 3.21 14.96
N GLU A 208 16.91 4.02 15.32
CA GLU A 208 17.04 4.97 16.41
C GLU A 208 16.66 4.31 17.75
N LYS A 209 17.42 4.59 18.82
CA LYS A 209 17.22 3.95 20.13
C LYS A 209 15.81 4.11 20.67
N ASP A 210 15.21 5.26 20.43
CA ASP A 210 13.87 5.60 20.88
C ASP A 210 12.77 5.09 19.96
N LEU A 211 13.08 4.65 18.73
CA LEU A 211 12.12 4.07 17.80
C LEU A 211 12.07 2.53 17.88
N LEU A 212 13.12 1.87 18.42
CA LEU A 212 13.18 0.41 18.45
C LEU A 212 11.94 -0.23 19.09
N PRO A 213 11.47 -1.36 18.52
CA PRO A 213 12.01 -2.14 17.41
C PRO A 213 11.72 -1.54 16.02
N GLY A 214 11.07 -0.39 15.95
CA GLY A 214 10.82 0.34 14.72
C GLY A 214 12.08 1.05 14.20
N TYR A 215 11.91 1.78 13.11
CA TYR A 215 12.98 2.49 12.43
C TYR A 215 12.47 3.72 11.68
N ALA A 216 13.40 4.62 11.33
CA ALA A 216 13.16 5.69 10.37
C ALA A 216 13.82 5.34 9.03
N TRP A 217 13.32 5.93 7.95
CA TRP A 217 13.85 5.71 6.61
C TRP A 217 13.93 6.99 5.81
N SER A 218 14.80 6.99 4.79
CA SER A 218 14.78 7.90 3.66
C SER A 218 15.04 7.11 2.39
N PHE A 219 14.08 7.11 1.47
CA PHE A 219 14.13 6.34 0.23
C PHE A 219 14.18 7.30 -0.96
N PRO A 220 15.21 7.18 -1.81
CA PRO A 220 15.45 8.10 -2.91
C PRO A 220 14.40 7.97 -4.01
N LEU A 221 14.04 9.11 -4.58
CA LEU A 221 13.18 9.25 -5.75
C LEU A 221 13.87 10.17 -6.76
N PRO A 222 13.48 10.16 -8.03
CA PRO A 222 14.04 11.09 -9.02
C PRO A 222 13.86 12.56 -8.63
N ASN A 223 14.67 13.42 -9.22
CA ASN A 223 14.59 14.88 -9.10
C ASN A 223 14.87 15.42 -7.68
N ASN A 224 15.87 14.86 -6.99
CA ASN A 224 16.27 15.29 -5.65
C ASN A 224 15.12 15.21 -4.64
N ARG A 225 14.30 14.22 -4.78
CA ARG A 225 13.14 13.94 -3.94
C ARG A 225 13.35 12.66 -3.12
N VAL A 226 12.81 12.61 -1.92
CA VAL A 226 12.81 11.40 -1.10
C VAL A 226 11.46 11.16 -0.45
N ASN A 227 11.15 9.89 -0.17
CA ASN A 227 10.14 9.51 0.79
C ASN A 227 10.83 9.30 2.13
N ILE A 228 10.51 10.11 3.12
CA ILE A 228 11.07 10.01 4.47
C ILE A 228 9.98 9.74 5.49
N GLY A 229 10.28 8.90 6.47
CA GLY A 229 9.30 8.55 7.49
C GLY A 229 9.88 7.73 8.63
N PHE A 230 9.01 7.27 9.51
CA PHE A 230 9.34 6.32 10.54
C PHE A 230 8.14 5.43 10.86
N GLY A 231 8.42 4.23 11.36
CA GLY A 231 7.43 3.30 11.87
C GLY A 231 7.76 2.87 13.28
N VAL A 232 6.75 2.69 14.13
CA VAL A 232 6.89 2.21 15.51
C VAL A 232 5.83 1.18 15.85
N VAL A 233 6.18 0.25 16.71
CA VAL A 233 5.21 -0.70 17.28
C VAL A 233 4.22 0.04 18.16
N ARG A 234 2.99 -0.38 18.08
CA ARG A 234 1.89 0.11 18.93
C ARG A 234 1.82 -0.72 20.21
N ASP A 235 2.69 -0.41 21.15
CA ASP A 235 2.84 -1.12 22.44
C ASP A 235 2.04 -0.48 23.60
N GLY A 236 1.22 0.51 23.31
CA GLY A 236 0.44 1.28 24.29
C GLY A 236 1.24 2.29 25.11
N LYS A 237 2.56 2.35 24.99
CA LYS A 237 3.41 3.28 25.74
C LYS A 237 3.45 4.67 25.13
N ARG A 238 3.27 4.78 23.81
CA ARG A 238 3.27 6.05 23.06
C ARG A 238 1.86 6.44 22.68
N ARG A 239 1.50 7.69 22.90
CA ARG A 239 0.25 8.27 22.43
C ARG A 239 0.42 8.74 20.97
N ILE A 240 -0.66 8.77 20.19
CA ILE A 240 -0.65 9.29 18.82
C ILE A 240 -0.16 10.74 18.76
N GLN A 241 -0.42 11.52 19.80
CA GLN A 241 0.03 12.92 19.90
C GLN A 241 1.56 13.02 19.94
N ASP A 242 2.21 12.09 20.65
CA ASP A 242 3.67 12.07 20.81
C ASP A 242 4.39 11.79 19.48
N MET A 243 3.69 11.21 18.48
CA MET A 243 4.24 10.91 17.15
C MET A 243 4.61 12.16 16.34
N LYS A 244 3.93 13.28 16.55
CA LYS A 244 4.28 14.55 15.91
C LYS A 244 5.56 15.13 16.47
N ASP A 245 5.74 15.00 17.78
CA ASP A 245 6.96 15.46 18.46
C ASP A 245 8.16 14.63 18.02
N VAL A 246 7.98 13.30 17.93
CA VAL A 246 8.98 12.38 17.37
C VAL A 246 9.32 12.75 15.92
N TRP A 247 8.33 13.10 15.10
CA TRP A 247 8.55 13.53 13.72
C TRP A 247 9.38 14.81 13.65
N THR A 248 9.02 15.80 14.45
CA THR A 248 9.74 17.07 14.49
C THR A 248 11.17 16.90 14.98
N ASP A 249 11.39 16.10 16.01
CA ASP A 249 12.71 15.78 16.55
C ASP A 249 13.55 15.01 15.51
N LEU A 250 12.97 13.99 14.87
CA LEU A 250 13.67 13.19 13.85
C LEU A 250 14.24 14.05 12.72
N LEU A 251 13.45 14.99 12.21
CA LEU A 251 13.88 15.89 11.13
C LEU A 251 14.98 16.89 11.55
N GLN A 252 15.21 17.06 12.85
CA GLN A 252 16.25 17.95 13.39
C GLN A 252 17.52 17.18 13.80
N ARG A 253 17.52 15.85 13.76
CA ARG A 253 18.71 15.05 14.13
C ARG A 253 19.86 15.33 13.18
N PRO A 254 21.08 15.60 13.69
CA PRO A 254 22.20 16.04 12.84
C PRO A 254 22.47 15.12 11.64
N HIS A 255 22.45 13.79 11.85
CA HIS A 255 22.67 12.81 10.77
C HIS A 255 21.53 12.76 9.75
N VAL A 256 20.29 13.09 10.14
CA VAL A 256 19.16 13.19 9.21
C VAL A 256 19.27 14.45 8.37
N VAL A 257 19.57 15.58 9.01
CA VAL A 257 19.83 16.86 8.31
C VAL A 257 21.01 16.74 7.36
N GLU A 258 22.12 16.12 7.79
CA GLU A 258 23.29 15.85 6.94
C GLU A 258 22.93 14.97 5.74
N ALA A 259 22.15 13.91 5.96
CA ALA A 259 21.74 13.01 4.88
C ALA A 259 20.81 13.68 3.86
N LEU A 260 19.91 14.56 4.27
CA LEU A 260 19.01 15.30 3.40
C LEU A 260 19.69 16.48 2.71
N GLY A 261 20.68 17.11 3.36
CA GLY A 261 21.29 18.37 2.94
C GLY A 261 20.59 19.59 3.56
N PRO A 262 21.23 20.79 3.53
CA PRO A 262 20.76 21.94 4.29
C PRO A 262 19.47 22.59 3.74
N ASP A 263 19.18 22.39 2.47
CA ASP A 263 18.13 23.11 1.74
C ASP A 263 16.89 22.25 1.43
N PHE A 264 16.76 21.09 2.07
CA PHE A 264 15.58 20.24 1.85
C PHE A 264 14.28 20.93 2.29
N VAL A 265 13.23 20.68 1.55
CA VAL A 265 11.89 21.25 1.81
C VAL A 265 10.88 20.10 1.89
N MET A 266 10.17 20.03 3.00
CA MET A 266 9.08 19.05 3.14
C MET A 266 7.90 19.43 2.25
N GLU A 267 7.42 18.45 1.46
CA GLU A 267 6.20 18.60 0.65
C GLU A 267 4.98 18.41 1.54
N ASP A 268 3.92 19.17 1.28
CA ASP A 268 2.59 19.01 1.85
C ASP A 268 2.56 18.70 3.37
N ARG A 269 1.51 18.02 3.79
CA ARG A 269 1.35 17.54 5.14
C ARG A 269 1.83 16.10 5.28
N HIS A 270 2.49 15.77 6.41
CA HIS A 270 2.78 14.37 6.75
C HIS A 270 1.50 13.54 6.81
N THR A 271 1.58 12.31 6.36
CA THR A 271 0.51 11.32 6.48
C THR A 271 0.87 10.25 7.48
N ALA A 272 -0.13 9.77 8.21
CA ALA A 272 0.03 8.72 9.20
C ALA A 272 -0.90 7.55 8.86
N TRP A 273 -0.42 6.31 9.03
CA TRP A 273 -1.20 5.13 8.73
C TRP A 273 -0.94 3.99 9.70
N PRO A 274 -1.99 3.32 10.19
CA PRO A 274 -1.86 2.09 10.95
C PRO A 274 -1.52 0.93 10.01
N ILE A 275 -0.67 0.03 10.47
CA ILE A 275 -0.21 -1.14 9.71
C ILE A 275 -0.65 -2.40 10.45
N PRO A 276 -1.49 -3.24 9.82
CA PRO A 276 -1.91 -4.53 10.38
C PRO A 276 -0.85 -5.60 10.10
N ALA A 277 -0.32 -6.26 11.10
CA ALA A 277 0.77 -7.24 10.97
C ALA A 277 0.50 -8.46 11.88
N ARG A 278 -0.65 -9.17 11.68
CA ARG A 278 -1.02 -10.36 12.44
C ARG A 278 -1.72 -11.42 11.60
N ILE A 279 -1.18 -11.68 10.43
CA ILE A 279 -1.73 -12.67 9.49
C ILE A 279 -1.91 -14.06 10.13
N ASP A 280 -1.02 -14.43 11.05
CA ASP A 280 -1.04 -15.73 11.73
C ASP A 280 -2.30 -15.94 12.58
N GLU A 281 -2.92 -14.86 13.05
CA GLU A 281 -4.13 -14.90 13.90
C GLU A 281 -5.39 -14.48 13.12
N ALA A 282 -5.22 -13.93 11.92
CA ALA A 282 -6.31 -13.33 11.17
C ALA A 282 -7.18 -14.37 10.46
N ILE A 283 -8.48 -14.13 10.48
CA ILE A 283 -9.41 -14.87 9.61
C ILE A 283 -9.21 -14.34 8.18
N THR A 284 -8.72 -15.19 7.28
CA THR A 284 -8.42 -14.84 5.88
C THR A 284 -9.54 -15.20 4.90
N GLY A 285 -10.65 -15.78 5.39
CA GLY A 285 -11.82 -16.07 4.58
C GLY A 285 -13.04 -16.42 5.41
N SER A 286 -14.23 -16.17 4.86
CA SER A 286 -15.51 -16.52 5.47
C SER A 286 -16.55 -16.79 4.38
N GLY A 287 -17.06 -18.00 4.30
CA GLY A 287 -17.97 -18.42 3.24
C GLY A 287 -17.35 -18.21 1.86
N ARG A 288 -17.97 -17.38 1.04
CA ARG A 288 -17.51 -17.01 -0.32
C ARG A 288 -16.69 -15.73 -0.36
N VAL A 289 -16.14 -15.30 0.76
CA VAL A 289 -15.34 -14.07 0.86
C VAL A 289 -13.93 -14.42 1.30
N LEU A 290 -12.94 -13.96 0.56
CA LEU A 290 -11.51 -14.07 0.87
C LEU A 290 -10.94 -12.68 1.15
N PHE A 291 -9.93 -12.59 2.02
CA PHE A 291 -9.23 -11.34 2.32
C PHE A 291 -7.80 -11.39 1.80
N VAL A 292 -7.29 -10.27 1.28
CA VAL A 292 -5.91 -10.12 0.79
C VAL A 292 -5.32 -8.78 1.22
N GLY A 293 -3.99 -8.68 1.26
CA GLY A 293 -3.27 -7.46 1.67
C GLY A 293 -3.63 -7.02 3.09
N ASP A 294 -3.71 -5.71 3.34
CA ASP A 294 -4.05 -5.16 4.67
C ASP A 294 -5.42 -5.65 5.18
N ALA A 295 -6.37 -5.94 4.29
CA ALA A 295 -7.66 -6.51 4.68
C ALA A 295 -7.51 -7.92 5.27
N ALA A 296 -6.47 -8.66 4.90
CA ALA A 296 -6.09 -9.94 5.50
C ALA A 296 -5.15 -9.77 6.70
N MET A 297 -4.80 -8.53 7.09
CA MET A 297 -3.79 -8.23 8.11
C MET A 297 -2.40 -8.80 7.75
N ALA A 298 -2.09 -8.89 6.46
CA ALA A 298 -0.93 -9.55 5.88
C ALA A 298 0.18 -8.57 5.51
N THR A 299 0.50 -7.62 6.41
CA THR A 299 1.68 -6.76 6.22
C THR A 299 2.86 -7.37 6.94
N ASP A 300 3.96 -7.59 6.21
CA ASP A 300 5.28 -7.91 6.76
C ASP A 300 5.99 -6.60 7.10
N THR A 301 6.53 -6.47 8.33
CA THR A 301 7.06 -5.22 8.87
C THR A 301 8.51 -5.35 9.35
#